data_dfccec0992e67f8bb1a10b02d667d4d5
#
_entry.id   dfccec0992e67f8bb1a10b02d667d4d5
#
_cell.length_a   1.000
_cell.length_b   1.000
_cell.length_c   1.000
_cell.angle_alpha   90.00
_cell.angle_beta   90.00
_cell.angle_gamma   90.00
#
_symmetry.space_group_name_H-M   'P 1'
#
loop_
_entity.id
_entity.type
_entity.pdbx_description
1 polymer ?
#
loop_
_entity_poly.entity_id
_entity_poly.type
_entity_poly.pdbx_seq_one_letter_code
_entity_poly.pdbx_strand_id
1 'polypeptide(L)'
;MHGRHHLRRGFSAAAVVAVSLLTVSVPVVRATDDGGTDGGASRSVLVSTKKVSTRDLMPGYRIRARDPLSVNAVAALTMIMRQDNVDDPLYRAARKLVSDEVAARMGLDAKLLDRKWNKAPRDHQIAGLAAISQIGVKYVEGKEDPYVQMDCSGLQWFAWRTAGLDMPRQAVSQMDTHMRIERKDALLGDIVGEGTHVHMYLGLGNAMIHAPFNGRRVKFKMMSEAQAQRTVWADPSRIVQFRL
;
A
#
# COMPACT_ATOMS: atom_id res chain seq x y z
N MET A 1 -24.76 51.84 -23.21
CA MET A 1 -24.83 51.28 -21.83
C MET A 1 -23.98 50.02 -21.80
N HIS A 2 -22.83 50.11 -21.14
CA HIS A 2 -21.78 49.07 -21.12
C HIS A 2 -21.93 48.26 -19.82
N GLY A 3 -22.23 46.97 -19.97
CA GLY A 3 -22.21 46.03 -18.86
C GLY A 3 -20.89 45.23 -18.84
N ARG A 4 -20.02 45.51 -17.87
CA ARG A 4 -18.76 44.76 -17.64
C ARG A 4 -19.07 43.55 -16.79
N HIS A 5 -18.90 42.33 -17.31
CA HIS A 5 -18.89 41.09 -16.55
C HIS A 5 -17.47 40.88 -15.96
N HIS A 6 -17.33 40.96 -14.64
CA HIS A 6 -16.15 40.57 -13.91
C HIS A 6 -16.06 39.05 -13.81
N LEU A 7 -15.10 38.45 -14.52
CA LEU A 7 -14.66 37.07 -14.29
C LEU A 7 -13.92 37.00 -12.93
N ARG A 8 -14.54 36.42 -11.93
CA ARG A 8 -13.86 35.99 -10.71
C ARG A 8 -13.06 34.71 -11.01
N ARG A 9 -11.74 34.81 -11.06
CA ARG A 9 -10.81 33.68 -11.05
C ARG A 9 -10.81 33.10 -9.64
N GLY A 10 -11.43 31.92 -9.48
CA GLY A 10 -11.30 31.11 -8.27
C GLY A 10 -9.92 30.50 -8.20
N PHE A 11 -9.12 30.92 -7.22
CA PHE A 11 -7.87 30.24 -6.86
C PHE A 11 -8.25 28.91 -6.20
N SER A 12 -7.95 27.80 -6.88
CA SER A 12 -7.97 26.46 -6.31
C SER A 12 -6.76 26.34 -5.39
N ALA A 13 -6.99 26.36 -4.08
CA ALA A 13 -5.96 26.08 -3.09
C ALA A 13 -5.65 24.58 -3.16
N ALA A 14 -4.57 24.21 -3.82
CA ALA A 14 -3.98 22.89 -3.69
C ALA A 14 -3.43 22.77 -2.26
N ALA A 15 -4.11 22.00 -1.41
CA ALA A 15 -3.60 21.63 -0.10
C ALA A 15 -2.39 20.70 -0.29
N VAL A 16 -1.20 21.27 -0.19
CA VAL A 16 0.04 20.51 -0.06
C VAL A 16 0.05 19.93 1.35
N VAL A 17 -0.32 18.66 1.49
CA VAL A 17 -0.10 17.93 2.73
C VAL A 17 1.39 17.63 2.81
N ALA A 18 2.13 18.48 3.50
CA ALA A 18 3.51 18.23 3.88
C ALA A 18 3.51 17.08 4.89
N VAL A 19 3.90 15.88 4.44
CA VAL A 19 4.24 14.78 5.34
C VAL A 19 5.55 15.16 6.03
N SER A 20 5.43 15.79 7.20
CA SER A 20 6.56 16.00 8.09
C SER A 20 7.07 14.64 8.54
N LEU A 21 8.28 14.29 8.14
CA LEU A 21 9.03 13.18 8.71
C LEU A 21 9.18 13.44 10.22
N LEU A 22 8.37 12.74 11.02
CA LEU A 22 8.51 12.70 12.47
C LEU A 22 9.87 12.05 12.80
N THR A 23 10.86 12.88 13.05
CA THR A 23 12.10 12.45 13.70
C THR A 23 11.77 12.18 15.16
N VAL A 24 11.68 10.91 15.53
CA VAL A 24 11.58 10.51 16.93
C VAL A 24 12.96 10.71 17.57
N SER A 25 13.09 11.78 18.34
CA SER A 25 14.26 12.01 19.18
C SER A 25 14.07 11.18 20.46
N VAL A 26 14.85 10.11 20.63
CA VAL A 26 14.90 9.35 21.88
C VAL A 26 15.97 10.00 22.75
N PRO A 27 15.65 10.52 23.94
CA PRO A 27 16.65 11.04 24.85
C PRO A 27 17.44 9.86 25.45
N VAL A 28 18.76 9.82 25.21
CA VAL A 28 19.66 8.91 25.92
C VAL A 28 20.03 9.58 27.25
N VAL A 29 19.41 9.14 28.32
CA VAL A 29 19.81 9.52 29.70
C VAL A 29 21.00 8.63 30.06
N ARG A 30 22.20 9.19 30.12
CA ARG A 30 23.35 8.56 30.77
C ARG A 30 23.36 8.98 32.23
N ALA A 31 23.03 8.07 33.12
CA ALA A 31 23.28 8.24 34.53
C ALA A 31 24.81 8.06 34.76
N THR A 32 25.49 9.12 35.16
CA THR A 32 26.80 9.02 35.78
C THR A 32 26.57 9.05 37.29
N ASP A 33 26.82 7.92 37.91
CA ASP A 33 26.91 7.79 39.36
C ASP A 33 28.25 8.38 39.79
N ASP A 34 28.25 9.53 40.44
CA ASP A 34 29.40 10.04 41.19
C ASP A 34 28.86 10.74 42.44
N GLY A 35 29.11 10.10 43.57
CA GLY A 35 28.88 10.68 44.87
C GLY A 35 29.82 11.87 45.13
N GLY A 36 29.26 13.00 45.53
CA GLY A 36 30.03 14.17 45.95
C GLY A 36 29.11 15.36 46.23
N THR A 37 29.15 15.75 47.46
CA THR A 37 28.43 16.85 48.14
C THR A 37 28.79 18.23 47.59
N ASP A 38 27.76 19.12 47.65
CA ASP A 38 27.79 20.58 47.74
C ASP A 38 27.88 21.45 46.48
N GLY A 39 26.97 22.42 46.47
CA GLY A 39 27.12 23.69 45.75
C GLY A 39 26.19 23.89 44.55
N GLY A 40 25.10 24.59 44.73
CA GLY A 40 24.13 24.98 43.70
C GLY A 40 24.75 25.73 42.51
N ALA A 41 24.74 25.09 41.37
CA ALA A 41 24.83 25.75 40.06
C ALA A 41 23.98 24.97 39.08
N SER A 42 22.94 25.59 38.55
CA SER A 42 22.13 25.03 37.47
C SER A 42 23.04 24.73 36.27
N ARG A 43 23.47 23.48 36.12
CA ARG A 43 24.13 23.01 34.90
C ARG A 43 23.06 22.69 33.84
N SER A 44 22.96 23.56 32.87
CA SER A 44 22.25 23.25 31.63
C SER A 44 22.89 22.04 30.95
N VAL A 45 22.21 20.90 30.98
CA VAL A 45 22.61 19.71 30.24
C VAL A 45 22.38 19.99 28.76
N LEU A 46 23.45 20.24 28.03
CA LEU A 46 23.40 20.29 26.56
C LEU A 46 23.15 18.86 26.05
N VAL A 47 21.87 18.57 25.77
CA VAL A 47 21.51 17.34 25.09
C VAL A 47 21.98 17.45 23.63
N SER A 48 23.13 16.83 23.34
CA SER A 48 23.60 16.69 21.95
C SER A 48 22.67 15.71 21.23
N THR A 49 21.75 16.26 20.43
CA THR A 49 20.91 15.44 19.53
C THR A 49 21.75 15.02 18.34
N LYS A 50 22.50 13.92 18.47
CA LYS A 50 23.13 13.28 17.32
C LYS A 50 22.02 12.76 16.41
N LYS A 51 21.88 13.33 15.21
CA LYS A 51 21.00 12.77 14.16
C LYS A 51 21.50 11.36 13.85
N VAL A 52 20.83 10.35 14.37
CA VAL A 52 21.09 8.95 14.03
C VAL A 52 20.59 8.75 12.60
N SER A 53 21.53 8.55 11.67
CA SER A 53 21.20 8.19 10.30
C SER A 53 20.61 6.78 10.28
N THR A 54 19.58 6.54 9.46
CA THR A 54 19.07 5.18 9.23
C THR A 54 20.14 4.21 8.70
N ARG A 55 21.25 4.74 8.14
CA ARG A 55 22.45 3.96 7.80
C ARG A 55 23.17 3.36 9.03
N ASP A 56 23.13 4.07 10.16
CA ASP A 56 23.81 3.64 11.38
C ASP A 56 23.02 2.55 12.11
N LEU A 57 21.71 2.45 11.87
CA LEU A 57 20.84 1.46 12.48
C LEU A 57 20.84 0.12 11.72
N MET A 58 21.16 0.10 10.43
CA MET A 58 21.23 -1.11 9.61
C MET A 58 22.36 -1.02 8.57
N PRO A 59 23.60 -1.41 8.93
CA PRO A 59 24.71 -1.47 7.99
C PRO A 59 24.39 -2.39 6.81
N GLY A 60 24.45 -1.86 5.58
CA GLY A 60 24.13 -2.61 4.35
C GLY A 60 22.71 -2.41 3.81
N TYR A 61 21.79 -1.79 4.54
CA TYR A 61 20.44 -1.50 4.07
C TYR A 61 20.44 -0.19 3.25
N ARG A 62 20.53 -0.31 1.93
CA ARG A 62 20.26 0.84 1.05
C ARG A 62 18.74 1.03 0.96
N ILE A 63 18.18 1.97 1.71
CA ILE A 63 16.83 2.46 1.48
C ILE A 63 16.85 3.15 0.11
N ARG A 64 16.45 2.43 -0.94
CA ARG A 64 16.10 3.08 -2.20
C ARG A 64 14.91 3.99 -1.92
N ALA A 65 14.92 5.19 -2.52
CA ALA A 65 13.74 6.04 -2.52
C ALA A 65 12.56 5.20 -3.01
N ARG A 66 11.55 5.02 -2.15
CA ARG A 66 10.34 4.28 -2.50
C ARG A 66 9.52 5.12 -3.47
N ASP A 67 8.78 4.45 -4.32
CA ASP A 67 7.77 5.09 -5.15
C ASP A 67 6.80 5.87 -4.24
N PRO A 68 6.51 7.16 -4.49
CA PRO A 68 5.59 7.95 -3.69
C PRO A 68 4.22 7.28 -3.49
N LEU A 69 3.71 6.59 -4.52
CA LEU A 69 2.47 5.83 -4.42
C LEU A 69 2.56 4.71 -3.39
N SER A 70 3.71 4.00 -3.32
CA SER A 70 3.95 2.99 -2.28
C SER A 70 3.88 3.59 -0.87
N VAL A 71 4.42 4.80 -0.67
CA VAL A 71 4.37 5.53 0.61
C VAL A 71 2.94 5.92 0.97
N ASN A 72 2.19 6.46 0.01
CA ASN A 72 0.78 6.84 0.20
C ASN A 72 -0.08 5.60 0.51
N ALA A 73 0.19 4.47 -0.14
CA ALA A 73 -0.52 3.21 0.15
C ALA A 73 -0.22 2.71 1.57
N VAL A 74 1.02 2.80 2.05
CA VAL A 74 1.35 2.47 3.46
C VAL A 74 0.61 3.38 4.43
N ALA A 75 0.51 4.69 4.15
CA ALA A 75 -0.21 5.63 5.00
C ALA A 75 -1.71 5.27 5.09
N ALA A 76 -2.37 5.05 3.95
CA ALA A 76 -3.78 4.65 3.90
C ALA A 76 -4.00 3.29 4.60
N LEU A 77 -3.12 2.31 4.37
CA LEU A 77 -3.15 1.00 5.02
C LEU A 77 -3.04 1.13 6.55
N THR A 78 -2.12 1.95 7.03
CA THR A 78 -1.96 2.20 8.47
C THR A 78 -3.20 2.81 9.09
N MET A 79 -3.88 3.71 8.39
CA MET A 79 -5.10 4.34 8.87
C MET A 79 -6.24 3.31 9.00
N ILE A 80 -6.53 2.52 7.97
CA ILE A 80 -7.62 1.53 8.01
C ILE A 80 -7.37 0.43 9.05
N MET A 81 -6.11 0.05 9.24
CA MET A 81 -5.77 -0.97 10.25
C MET A 81 -5.91 -0.47 11.69
N ARG A 82 -5.70 0.84 11.92
CA ARG A 82 -5.82 1.44 13.26
C ARG A 82 -7.24 1.77 13.66
N GLN A 83 -8.06 2.21 12.71
CA GLN A 83 -9.38 2.78 13.00
C GLN A 83 -10.52 1.77 12.82
N ASP A 84 -10.27 0.66 12.14
CA ASP A 84 -11.25 -0.37 11.81
C ASP A 84 -12.57 0.18 11.17
N ASN A 85 -12.47 1.35 10.54
CA ASN A 85 -13.60 2.06 9.96
C ASN A 85 -13.28 2.52 8.54
N VAL A 86 -13.94 1.92 7.53
CA VAL A 86 -13.79 2.27 6.11
C VAL A 86 -14.39 3.62 5.75
N ASP A 87 -15.28 4.15 6.59
CA ASP A 87 -15.96 5.44 6.39
C ASP A 87 -15.26 6.61 7.08
N ASP A 88 -14.14 6.35 7.79
CA ASP A 88 -13.35 7.41 8.39
C ASP A 88 -12.90 8.44 7.32
N PRO A 89 -13.13 9.73 7.53
CA PRO A 89 -12.84 10.76 6.53
C PRO A 89 -11.36 10.86 6.15
N LEU A 90 -10.44 10.65 7.12
CA LEU A 90 -8.99 10.71 6.87
C LEU A 90 -8.53 9.49 6.08
N TYR A 91 -9.04 8.31 6.43
CA TYR A 91 -8.78 7.11 5.65
C TYR A 91 -9.31 7.24 4.22
N ARG A 92 -10.55 7.70 4.04
CA ARG A 92 -11.15 7.91 2.70
C ARG A 92 -10.34 8.89 1.87
N ALA A 93 -9.86 9.97 2.47
CA ALA A 93 -8.99 10.93 1.79
C ALA A 93 -7.65 10.30 1.39
N ALA A 94 -7.00 9.56 2.29
CA ALA A 94 -5.75 8.87 2.01
C ALA A 94 -5.92 7.79 0.91
N ARG A 95 -6.97 6.96 0.98
CA ARG A 95 -7.29 5.97 -0.05
C ARG A 95 -7.55 6.65 -1.39
N LYS A 96 -8.29 7.78 -1.39
CA LYS A 96 -8.57 8.53 -2.62
C LYS A 96 -7.28 9.02 -3.29
N LEU A 97 -6.30 9.52 -2.55
CA LEU A 97 -4.99 9.89 -3.11
C LEU A 97 -4.33 8.70 -3.83
N VAL A 98 -4.40 7.51 -3.24
CA VAL A 98 -3.86 6.30 -3.86
C VAL A 98 -4.64 5.93 -5.11
N SER A 99 -5.98 5.92 -5.07
CA SER A 99 -6.80 5.56 -6.23
C SER A 99 -6.65 6.55 -7.38
N ASP A 100 -6.56 7.85 -7.10
CA ASP A 100 -6.35 8.90 -8.11
C ASP A 100 -5.00 8.69 -8.82
N GLU A 101 -3.94 8.37 -8.09
CA GLU A 101 -2.63 8.12 -8.68
C GLU A 101 -2.56 6.81 -9.47
N VAL A 102 -3.22 5.75 -8.98
CA VAL A 102 -3.40 4.49 -9.75
C VAL A 102 -4.14 4.77 -11.06
N ALA A 103 -5.24 5.52 -10.99
CA ALA A 103 -6.02 5.89 -12.18
C ALA A 103 -5.18 6.68 -13.18
N ALA A 104 -4.41 7.68 -12.72
CA ALA A 104 -3.53 8.47 -13.57
C ALA A 104 -2.46 7.61 -14.26
N ARG A 105 -1.81 6.68 -13.53
CA ARG A 105 -0.78 5.78 -14.09
C ARG A 105 -1.33 4.75 -15.07
N MET A 106 -2.61 4.39 -14.91
CA MET A 106 -3.24 3.32 -15.70
C MET A 106 -4.20 3.83 -16.77
N GLY A 107 -4.41 5.16 -16.88
CA GLY A 107 -5.34 5.74 -17.83
C GLY A 107 -6.80 5.39 -17.52
N LEU A 108 -7.18 5.30 -16.24
CA LEU A 108 -8.53 4.95 -15.78
C LEU A 108 -9.32 6.19 -15.36
N ASP A 109 -10.65 6.06 -15.32
CA ASP A 109 -11.53 7.07 -14.70
C ASP A 109 -11.32 7.06 -13.17
N ALA A 110 -10.71 8.13 -12.65
CA ALA A 110 -10.37 8.26 -11.23
C ALA A 110 -11.61 8.25 -10.33
N LYS A 111 -12.70 8.92 -10.74
CA LYS A 111 -13.94 8.96 -9.97
C LYS A 111 -14.60 7.58 -9.90
N LEU A 112 -14.57 6.84 -11.01
CA LEU A 112 -15.14 5.50 -11.06
C LEU A 112 -14.29 4.53 -10.23
N LEU A 113 -12.97 4.60 -10.32
CA LEU A 113 -12.06 3.76 -9.55
C LEU A 113 -12.26 4.00 -8.04
N ASP A 114 -12.28 5.26 -7.59
CA ASP A 114 -12.51 5.58 -6.17
C ASP A 114 -13.87 5.08 -5.68
N ARG A 115 -14.94 5.23 -6.47
CA ARG A 115 -16.25 4.67 -6.12
C ARG A 115 -16.22 3.13 -6.00
N LYS A 116 -15.51 2.45 -6.88
CA LYS A 116 -15.34 0.98 -6.84
C LYS A 116 -14.59 0.57 -5.58
N TRP A 117 -13.50 1.24 -5.24
CA TRP A 117 -12.72 0.97 -4.04
C TRP A 117 -13.52 1.25 -2.76
N ASN A 118 -14.31 2.32 -2.76
CA ASN A 118 -15.16 2.66 -1.61
C ASN A 118 -16.23 1.60 -1.32
N LYS A 119 -16.68 0.88 -2.35
CA LYS A 119 -17.69 -0.19 -2.23
C LYS A 119 -17.08 -1.56 -1.93
N ALA A 120 -15.78 -1.73 -2.10
CA ALA A 120 -15.10 -2.98 -1.81
C ALA A 120 -15.13 -3.25 -0.29
N PRO A 121 -15.28 -4.50 0.14
CA PRO A 121 -15.17 -4.89 1.55
C PRO A 121 -13.84 -4.44 2.16
N ARG A 122 -13.81 -4.32 3.49
CA ARG A 122 -12.64 -3.81 4.22
C ARG A 122 -11.37 -4.62 3.96
N ASP A 123 -11.47 -5.93 3.98
CA ASP A 123 -10.37 -6.87 3.71
C ASP A 123 -9.81 -6.70 2.29
N HIS A 124 -10.69 -6.53 1.30
CA HIS A 124 -10.30 -6.22 -0.07
C HIS A 124 -9.56 -4.87 -0.19
N GLN A 125 -10.03 -3.84 0.53
CA GLN A 125 -9.35 -2.55 0.56
C GLN A 125 -7.95 -2.68 1.19
N ILE A 126 -7.82 -3.43 2.29
CA ILE A 126 -6.54 -3.71 2.94
C ILE A 126 -5.62 -4.48 1.99
N ALA A 127 -6.09 -5.57 1.37
CA ALA A 127 -5.29 -6.37 0.44
C ALA A 127 -4.80 -5.55 -0.75
N GLY A 128 -5.68 -4.74 -1.35
CA GLY A 128 -5.33 -3.85 -2.46
C GLY A 128 -4.25 -2.83 -2.09
N LEU A 129 -4.42 -2.14 -0.95
CA LEU A 129 -3.44 -1.16 -0.45
C LEU A 129 -2.11 -1.84 -0.08
N ALA A 130 -2.15 -3.03 0.54
CA ALA A 130 -0.96 -3.79 0.88
C ALA A 130 -0.18 -4.21 -0.38
N ALA A 131 -0.84 -4.65 -1.44
CA ALA A 131 -0.19 -4.96 -2.72
C ALA A 131 0.43 -3.71 -3.35
N ILE A 132 -0.30 -2.58 -3.38
CA ILE A 132 0.19 -1.32 -3.95
C ILE A 132 1.41 -0.79 -3.16
N SER A 133 1.46 -1.01 -1.85
CA SER A 133 2.62 -0.64 -1.02
C SER A 133 3.91 -1.34 -1.46
N GLN A 134 3.83 -2.43 -2.22
CA GLN A 134 4.97 -3.21 -2.71
C GLN A 134 5.48 -2.76 -4.10
N ILE A 135 4.92 -1.71 -4.70
CA ILE A 135 5.40 -1.20 -6.00
C ILE A 135 6.91 -0.96 -5.96
N GLY A 136 7.62 -1.46 -6.97
CA GLY A 136 9.07 -1.34 -7.08
C GLY A 136 9.87 -2.40 -6.33
N VAL A 137 9.24 -3.28 -5.53
CA VAL A 137 9.89 -4.42 -4.88
C VAL A 137 10.39 -5.41 -5.93
N LYS A 138 11.60 -5.95 -5.75
CA LYS A 138 12.24 -6.87 -6.68
C LYS A 138 11.50 -8.21 -6.73
N TYR A 139 11.30 -8.76 -7.93
CA TYR A 139 10.87 -10.15 -8.08
C TYR A 139 12.02 -11.10 -7.75
N VAL A 140 11.76 -12.08 -6.90
CA VAL A 140 12.61 -13.24 -6.67
C VAL A 140 11.70 -14.45 -6.43
N GLU A 141 11.90 -15.50 -7.22
CA GLU A 141 11.11 -16.73 -7.13
C GLU A 141 11.18 -17.37 -5.74
N GLY A 142 10.03 -17.84 -5.23
CA GLY A 142 9.91 -18.46 -3.92
C GLY A 142 10.00 -17.50 -2.74
N LYS A 143 9.98 -16.16 -2.96
CA LYS A 143 10.11 -15.16 -1.91
C LYS A 143 8.80 -14.39 -1.66
N GLU A 144 8.61 -14.03 -0.39
CA GLU A 144 7.49 -13.25 0.12
C GLU A 144 7.92 -12.19 1.16
N ASP A 145 9.17 -11.72 1.08
CA ASP A 145 9.73 -10.74 2.04
C ASP A 145 9.22 -9.32 1.69
N PRO A 146 8.30 -8.72 2.48
CA PRO A 146 7.73 -7.43 2.16
C PRO A 146 8.81 -6.34 2.07
N TYR A 147 8.65 -5.45 1.08
CA TYR A 147 9.55 -4.33 0.80
C TYR A 147 10.99 -4.69 0.41
N VAL A 148 11.31 -5.98 0.30
CA VAL A 148 12.64 -6.51 -0.06
C VAL A 148 12.56 -7.26 -1.39
N GLN A 149 11.83 -8.37 -1.43
CA GLN A 149 11.70 -9.25 -2.59
C GLN A 149 10.47 -10.14 -2.47
N MET A 150 9.83 -10.45 -3.59
CA MET A 150 8.67 -11.36 -3.64
C MET A 150 8.43 -11.90 -5.04
N ASP A 151 7.81 -13.06 -5.13
CA ASP A 151 7.27 -13.57 -6.39
C ASP A 151 5.78 -13.20 -6.58
N CYS A 152 5.14 -13.70 -7.65
CA CYS A 152 3.76 -13.36 -7.97
C CYS A 152 2.78 -13.81 -6.89
N SER A 153 2.88 -15.04 -6.40
CA SER A 153 2.02 -15.56 -5.34
C SER A 153 2.42 -15.05 -3.96
N GLY A 154 3.69 -14.70 -3.73
CA GLY A 154 4.18 -14.05 -2.53
C GLY A 154 3.58 -12.66 -2.33
N LEU A 155 3.38 -11.90 -3.42
CA LEU A 155 2.67 -10.62 -3.38
C LEU A 155 1.22 -10.79 -2.90
N GLN A 156 0.49 -11.77 -3.46
CA GLN A 156 -0.90 -12.06 -3.06
C GLN A 156 -0.96 -12.56 -1.62
N TRP A 157 -0.07 -13.48 -1.27
CA TRP A 157 0.06 -14.04 0.07
C TRP A 157 0.27 -12.94 1.11
N PHE A 158 1.23 -12.04 0.89
CA PHE A 158 1.48 -10.90 1.77
C PHE A 158 0.24 -10.00 1.90
N ALA A 159 -0.37 -9.65 0.76
CA ALA A 159 -1.49 -8.72 0.71
C ALA A 159 -2.69 -9.23 1.51
N TRP A 160 -3.09 -10.47 1.29
CA TRP A 160 -4.25 -11.07 1.96
C TRP A 160 -3.97 -11.48 3.41
N ARG A 161 -2.75 -11.86 3.75
CA ARG A 161 -2.37 -12.04 5.16
C ARG A 161 -2.38 -10.72 5.93
N THR A 162 -2.03 -9.61 5.29
CA THR A 162 -2.20 -8.28 5.88
C THR A 162 -3.68 -7.95 6.14
N ALA A 163 -4.57 -8.45 5.31
CA ALA A 163 -6.02 -8.35 5.52
C ALA A 163 -6.59 -9.35 6.56
N GLY A 164 -5.74 -10.22 7.12
CA GLY A 164 -6.12 -11.17 8.16
C GLY A 164 -6.50 -12.57 7.67
N LEU A 165 -6.35 -12.87 6.36
CA LEU A 165 -6.62 -14.20 5.81
C LEU A 165 -5.38 -15.09 5.82
N ASP A 166 -5.58 -16.38 6.15
CA ASP A 166 -4.56 -17.41 6.02
C ASP A 166 -4.44 -17.89 4.56
N MET A 167 -3.86 -17.04 3.74
CA MET A 167 -3.74 -17.23 2.29
C MET A 167 -2.74 -18.32 1.93
N PRO A 168 -3.08 -19.28 1.04
CA PRO A 168 -2.12 -20.25 0.51
C PRO A 168 -0.94 -19.57 -0.18
N ARG A 169 0.26 -20.19 -0.03
CA ARG A 169 1.48 -19.62 -0.63
C ARG A 169 1.59 -19.86 -2.13
N GLN A 170 1.09 -20.99 -2.61
CA GLN A 170 1.24 -21.43 -4.00
C GLN A 170 0.21 -20.78 -4.92
N ALA A 171 0.64 -20.32 -6.10
CA ALA A 171 -0.24 -19.68 -7.09
C ALA A 171 -1.45 -20.53 -7.48
N VAL A 172 -1.23 -21.85 -7.67
CA VAL A 172 -2.32 -22.79 -8.02
C VAL A 172 -3.36 -22.86 -6.91
N SER A 173 -2.93 -22.92 -5.65
CA SER A 173 -3.84 -22.95 -4.48
C SER A 173 -4.56 -21.62 -4.26
N GLN A 174 -3.97 -20.50 -4.72
CA GLN A 174 -4.62 -19.19 -4.70
C GLN A 174 -5.73 -19.03 -5.74
N MET A 175 -5.86 -19.97 -6.65
CA MET A 175 -6.91 -20.03 -7.68
C MET A 175 -7.82 -21.25 -7.49
N ASP A 176 -7.90 -21.78 -6.27
CA ASP A 176 -8.73 -22.93 -5.94
C ASP A 176 -10.19 -22.71 -6.37
N THR A 177 -10.87 -23.80 -6.74
CA THR A 177 -12.24 -23.77 -7.24
C THR A 177 -13.24 -23.14 -6.25
N HIS A 178 -13.01 -23.30 -4.95
CA HIS A 178 -13.86 -22.71 -3.91
C HIS A 178 -13.83 -21.18 -3.86
N MET A 179 -12.74 -20.57 -4.33
CA MET A 179 -12.62 -19.13 -4.40
C MET A 179 -13.07 -18.52 -5.73
N ARG A 180 -13.38 -19.35 -6.74
CA ARG A 180 -13.70 -18.86 -8.08
C ARG A 180 -14.94 -18.00 -8.12
N ILE A 181 -14.83 -16.92 -8.88
CA ILE A 181 -15.89 -15.97 -9.15
C ILE A 181 -16.00 -15.69 -10.65
N GLU A 182 -17.10 -15.10 -11.06
CA GLU A 182 -17.20 -14.51 -12.40
C GLU A 182 -16.47 -13.17 -12.45
N ARG A 183 -15.83 -12.86 -13.57
CA ARG A 183 -15.11 -11.58 -13.78
C ARG A 183 -15.97 -10.34 -13.49
N LYS A 184 -17.28 -10.39 -13.82
CA LYS A 184 -18.21 -9.28 -13.57
C LYS A 184 -18.39 -8.93 -12.09
N ASP A 185 -18.19 -9.92 -11.22
CA ASP A 185 -18.34 -9.82 -9.77
C ASP A 185 -17.02 -9.44 -9.05
N ALA A 186 -15.92 -9.33 -9.83
CA ALA A 186 -14.60 -9.09 -9.28
C ALA A 186 -14.47 -7.69 -8.67
N LEU A 187 -13.80 -7.64 -7.51
CA LEU A 187 -13.53 -6.45 -6.72
C LEU A 187 -12.02 -6.15 -6.64
N LEU A 188 -11.67 -4.96 -6.15
CA LEU A 188 -10.29 -4.66 -5.74
C LEU A 188 -9.76 -5.78 -4.85
N GLY A 189 -8.54 -6.26 -5.09
CA GLY A 189 -7.91 -7.28 -4.25
C GLY A 189 -8.09 -8.71 -4.77
N ASP A 190 -9.07 -8.98 -5.64
CA ASP A 190 -9.28 -10.30 -6.19
C ASP A 190 -8.09 -10.77 -7.03
N ILE A 191 -7.89 -12.07 -7.03
CA ILE A 191 -6.79 -12.71 -7.75
C ILE A 191 -7.22 -13.05 -9.16
N VAL A 192 -6.31 -12.80 -10.10
CA VAL A 192 -6.47 -13.14 -11.51
C VAL A 192 -5.34 -14.06 -11.93
N GLY A 193 -5.68 -15.31 -12.23
CA GLY A 193 -4.75 -16.36 -12.62
C GLY A 193 -4.58 -16.48 -14.12
N GLU A 194 -3.33 -16.47 -14.57
CA GLU A 194 -2.92 -16.72 -15.97
C GLU A 194 -1.89 -17.85 -15.99
N GLY A 195 -2.34 -19.09 -16.18
CA GLY A 195 -1.48 -20.27 -16.08
C GLY A 195 -0.94 -20.45 -14.65
N THR A 196 0.37 -20.42 -14.47
CA THR A 196 1.05 -20.50 -13.16
C THR A 196 1.33 -19.13 -12.55
N HIS A 197 0.92 -18.05 -13.20
CA HIS A 197 1.14 -16.68 -12.74
C HIS A 197 -0.14 -16.07 -12.18
N VAL A 198 -0.01 -15.28 -11.12
CA VAL A 198 -1.14 -14.60 -10.48
C VAL A 198 -0.91 -13.10 -10.43
N HIS A 199 -2.00 -12.37 -10.59
CA HIS A 199 -2.10 -10.92 -10.49
C HIS A 199 -3.12 -10.56 -9.43
N MET A 200 -3.12 -9.33 -8.94
CA MET A 200 -4.22 -8.76 -8.17
C MET A 200 -4.97 -7.75 -9.03
N TYR A 201 -6.28 -7.85 -9.02
CA TYR A 201 -7.16 -6.92 -9.70
C TYR A 201 -7.27 -5.59 -8.95
N LEU A 202 -7.25 -4.49 -9.68
CA LEU A 202 -7.35 -3.13 -9.13
C LEU A 202 -8.77 -2.55 -9.12
N GLY A 203 -9.77 -3.37 -9.42
CA GLY A 203 -11.18 -2.99 -9.27
C GLY A 203 -11.82 -2.27 -10.47
N LEU A 204 -11.08 -1.97 -11.55
CA LEU A 204 -11.63 -1.32 -12.73
C LEU A 204 -10.95 -1.77 -14.03
N GLY A 205 -11.73 -2.08 -15.04
CA GLY A 205 -11.26 -2.51 -16.36
C GLY A 205 -10.46 -3.81 -16.28
N ASN A 206 -9.26 -3.80 -16.87
CA ASN A 206 -8.30 -4.91 -16.80
C ASN A 206 -7.01 -4.50 -16.10
N ALA A 207 -7.12 -3.54 -15.16
CA ALA A 207 -5.97 -3.04 -14.42
C ALA A 207 -5.57 -4.01 -13.30
N MET A 208 -4.29 -4.38 -13.30
CA MET A 208 -3.70 -5.35 -12.39
C MET A 208 -2.45 -4.80 -11.73
N ILE A 209 -2.09 -5.35 -10.57
CA ILE A 209 -0.75 -5.24 -9.99
C ILE A 209 -0.17 -6.64 -9.85
N HIS A 210 1.12 -6.81 -10.14
CA HIS A 210 1.80 -8.10 -10.06
C HIS A 210 3.31 -7.98 -9.85
N ALA A 211 3.92 -9.06 -9.37
CA ALA A 211 5.35 -9.29 -9.41
C ALA A 211 5.66 -10.16 -10.64
N PRO A 212 6.21 -9.61 -11.75
CA PRO A 212 6.14 -10.27 -13.05
C PRO A 212 7.03 -11.52 -13.21
N PHE A 213 8.33 -11.43 -13.02
CA PHE A 213 9.32 -12.53 -13.07
C PHE A 213 10.74 -12.01 -12.83
N ASN A 214 11.73 -12.90 -12.81
CA ASN A 214 13.11 -12.60 -12.48
C ASN A 214 13.67 -11.35 -13.18
N GLY A 215 14.41 -10.55 -12.43
CA GLY A 215 15.02 -9.30 -12.89
C GLY A 215 14.08 -8.10 -12.96
N ARG A 216 12.79 -8.30 -12.77
CA ARG A 216 11.77 -7.23 -12.77
C ARG A 216 11.29 -6.88 -11.36
N ARG A 217 10.36 -5.94 -11.28
CA ARG A 217 9.83 -5.40 -10.03
C ARG A 217 8.31 -5.41 -10.05
N VAL A 218 7.70 -5.44 -8.87
CA VAL A 218 6.25 -5.23 -8.70
C VAL A 218 5.84 -3.95 -9.43
N LYS A 219 4.83 -4.07 -10.27
CA LYS A 219 4.33 -3.00 -11.13
C LYS A 219 2.88 -3.19 -11.52
N PHE A 220 2.29 -2.14 -12.05
CA PHE A 220 1.00 -2.23 -12.73
C PHE A 220 1.11 -2.87 -14.12
N LYS A 221 0.01 -3.51 -14.53
CA LYS A 221 -0.19 -4.08 -15.87
C LYS A 221 -1.63 -3.83 -16.31
N MET A 222 -1.83 -3.29 -17.50
CA MET A 222 -3.11 -3.37 -18.17
C MET A 222 -3.14 -4.68 -18.96
N MET A 223 -4.02 -5.60 -18.57
CA MET A 223 -4.22 -6.86 -19.27
C MET A 223 -5.05 -6.61 -20.54
N SER A 224 -4.71 -7.27 -21.66
CA SER A 224 -5.56 -7.20 -22.85
C SER A 224 -6.89 -7.91 -22.62
N GLU A 225 -7.93 -7.55 -23.36
CA GLU A 225 -9.23 -8.22 -23.25
C GLU A 225 -9.13 -9.70 -23.56
N ALA A 226 -8.37 -10.07 -24.59
CA ALA A 226 -8.12 -11.46 -24.95
C ALA A 226 -7.39 -12.26 -23.84
N GLN A 227 -6.51 -11.62 -23.08
CA GLN A 227 -5.91 -12.23 -21.89
C GLN A 227 -6.94 -12.40 -20.79
N ALA A 228 -7.69 -11.36 -20.47
CA ALA A 228 -8.68 -11.35 -19.39
C ALA A 228 -9.78 -12.41 -19.58
N GLN A 229 -10.16 -12.69 -20.82
CA GLN A 229 -11.13 -13.75 -21.16
C GLN A 229 -10.62 -15.18 -20.90
N ARG A 230 -9.30 -15.38 -20.84
CA ARG A 230 -8.68 -16.69 -20.60
C ARG A 230 -8.19 -16.88 -19.16
N THR A 231 -8.41 -15.90 -18.29
CA THR A 231 -7.97 -15.95 -16.91
C THR A 231 -9.02 -16.54 -15.99
N VAL A 232 -8.56 -17.10 -14.88
CA VAL A 232 -9.40 -17.51 -13.75
C VAL A 232 -9.44 -16.36 -12.75
N TRP A 233 -10.64 -16.07 -12.24
CA TRP A 233 -10.87 -15.03 -11.24
C TRP A 233 -11.24 -15.68 -9.92
N ALA A 234 -10.65 -15.21 -8.82
CA ALA A 234 -10.83 -15.79 -7.50
C ALA A 234 -10.91 -14.69 -6.43
N ASP A 235 -11.88 -14.82 -5.54
CA ASP A 235 -12.08 -13.99 -4.36
C ASP A 235 -11.55 -14.73 -3.13
N PRO A 236 -10.39 -14.34 -2.57
CA PRO A 236 -9.80 -15.01 -1.42
C PRO A 236 -10.63 -14.93 -0.14
N SER A 237 -11.51 -13.94 0.00
CA SER A 237 -12.37 -13.81 1.18
C SER A 237 -13.30 -15.03 1.36
N ARG A 238 -13.54 -15.77 0.29
CA ARG A 238 -14.33 -17.01 0.32
C ARG A 238 -13.67 -18.18 1.06
N ILE A 239 -12.35 -18.14 1.29
CA ILE A 239 -11.63 -19.16 2.05
C ILE A 239 -12.23 -19.33 3.47
N VAL A 240 -12.61 -18.24 4.11
CA VAL A 240 -13.14 -18.24 5.49
C VAL A 240 -14.50 -18.94 5.58
N GLN A 241 -15.28 -18.91 4.50
CA GLN A 241 -16.63 -19.49 4.49
C GLN A 241 -16.65 -21.04 4.50
N PHE A 242 -15.51 -21.69 4.24
CA PHE A 242 -15.41 -23.16 4.18
C PHE A 242 -14.65 -23.77 5.36
N ARG A 243 -14.18 -22.96 6.32
CA ARG A 243 -13.48 -23.45 7.53
C ARG A 243 -14.39 -23.60 8.75
N LEU A 244 -15.70 -23.38 8.59
CA LEU A 244 -16.75 -23.63 9.58
C LEU A 244 -17.42 -24.98 9.30
#